data_7ccb244f027ad53b45d0078bf6470a52
#
_entry.id   7ccb244f027ad53b45d0078bf6470a52
#
_cell.length_a   1.000
_cell.length_b   1.000
_cell.length_c   1.000
_cell.angle_alpha   90.00
_cell.angle_beta   90.00
_cell.angle_gamma   90.00
#
_symmetry.space_group_name_H-M   'P 1'
#
loop_
_entity.id
_entity.type
_entity.pdbx_description
1 polymer ?
#
loop_
_entity_poly.entity_id
_entity_poly.type
_entity_poly.pdbx_seq_one_letter_code
_entity_poly.pdbx_strand_id
1 'polypeptide(L)'
;MCGSRDSDAPAVPRIETSQLGVGTGREQQTLLQSIPGLGPVWAPTILAEVLPVFHPEDRHGADKFVATAGIDVKQFDSGDQIGRGRMSKRGSRYLRTAVMQASEIAVFKSHDPLFTQVYQRQIDRGKHHLVALSHVANKMLHVVFSVLKNNRPYTPILN
;
A
#
# COMPACT_ATOMS: atom_id res chain seq x y z
N MET A 1 42.66 28.59 21.79
CA MET A 1 41.56 28.01 22.58
C MET A 1 40.41 27.77 21.64
N CYS A 2 40.29 26.57 21.09
CA CYS A 2 39.20 26.17 20.24
C CYS A 2 38.20 25.38 21.07
N GLY A 3 37.03 25.97 21.32
CA GLY A 3 35.90 25.29 21.96
C GLY A 3 35.26 24.32 20.98
N SER A 4 35.42 23.05 21.22
CA SER A 4 34.65 21.98 20.56
C SER A 4 33.18 22.13 20.91
N ARG A 5 32.34 22.44 19.94
CA ARG A 5 30.90 22.28 20.08
C ARG A 5 30.58 20.88 19.62
N ASP A 6 30.41 20.00 20.59
CA ASP A 6 29.77 18.73 20.40
C ASP A 6 28.35 19.00 19.94
N SER A 7 28.11 18.70 18.68
CA SER A 7 26.75 18.66 18.11
C SER A 7 26.09 17.37 18.58
N ASP A 8 25.42 17.49 19.70
CA ASP A 8 24.53 16.45 20.24
C ASP A 8 23.29 16.37 19.34
N ALA A 9 23.39 15.57 18.27
CA ALA A 9 22.24 15.20 17.47
C ALA A 9 21.46 14.13 18.23
N PRO A 10 20.15 14.32 18.47
CA PRO A 10 19.36 13.31 19.15
C PRO A 10 19.42 12.01 18.35
N ALA A 11 19.89 10.95 18.98
CA ALA A 11 19.93 9.63 18.42
C ALA A 11 18.51 9.19 18.08
N VAL A 12 18.23 9.03 16.77
CA VAL A 12 17.01 8.40 16.29
C VAL A 12 16.99 6.98 16.86
N PRO A 13 15.94 6.57 17.60
CA PRO A 13 15.90 5.22 18.16
C PRO A 13 15.98 4.23 17.01
N ARG A 14 17.04 3.42 17.00
CA ARG A 14 17.11 2.23 16.17
C ARG A 14 16.05 1.28 16.68
N ILE A 15 14.97 1.16 15.95
CA ILE A 15 14.00 0.09 16.17
C ILE A 15 14.74 -1.20 15.82
N GLU A 16 15.12 -1.95 16.84
CA GLU A 16 15.70 -3.28 16.66
C GLU A 16 14.60 -4.21 16.14
N THR A 17 14.59 -4.44 14.83
CA THR A 17 13.67 -5.30 14.10
C THR A 17 13.98 -6.79 14.27
N SER A 18 14.79 -7.17 15.27
CA SER A 18 15.29 -8.54 15.43
C SER A 18 14.33 -9.54 16.08
N GLN A 19 13.10 -9.16 16.41
CA GLN A 19 12.18 -10.07 17.13
C GLN A 19 10.99 -10.61 16.30
N LEU A 20 10.86 -10.30 15.03
CA LEU A 20 9.64 -10.67 14.27
C LEU A 20 9.85 -11.57 13.05
N GLY A 21 11.01 -12.18 12.84
CA GLY A 21 11.23 -13.05 11.66
C GLY A 21 10.96 -12.32 10.32
N VAL A 22 10.82 -11.03 10.36
CA VAL A 22 10.56 -10.14 9.22
C VAL A 22 11.91 -9.64 8.75
N GLY A 23 12.25 -9.87 7.48
CA GLY A 23 13.54 -9.49 6.89
C GLY A 23 13.90 -8.04 7.15
N THR A 24 15.18 -7.72 7.02
CA THR A 24 15.70 -6.36 7.20
C THR A 24 14.90 -5.38 6.34
N GLY A 25 14.68 -4.15 6.78
CA GLY A 25 13.89 -3.16 6.04
C GLY A 25 14.31 -2.97 4.57
N ARG A 26 15.60 -3.22 4.25
CA ARG A 26 16.09 -3.22 2.86
C ARG A 26 15.58 -4.42 2.05
N GLU A 27 15.51 -5.59 2.66
CA GLU A 27 14.99 -6.79 2.00
C GLU A 27 13.49 -6.63 1.70
N GLN A 28 12.74 -6.12 2.67
CA GLN A 28 11.31 -5.82 2.48
C GLN A 28 11.08 -4.77 1.40
N GLN A 29 11.92 -3.73 1.36
CA GLN A 29 11.86 -2.73 0.29
C GLN A 29 12.13 -3.35 -1.07
N THR A 30 13.13 -4.21 -1.20
CA THR A 30 13.44 -4.93 -2.44
C THR A 30 12.29 -5.84 -2.85
N LEU A 31 11.68 -6.54 -1.90
CA LEU A 31 10.49 -7.36 -2.16
C LEU A 31 9.32 -6.52 -2.69
N LEU A 32 9.05 -5.36 -2.09
CA LEU A 32 7.99 -4.47 -2.57
C LEU A 32 8.28 -3.90 -3.95
N GLN A 33 9.55 -3.66 -4.30
CA GLN A 33 9.94 -3.20 -5.64
C GLN A 33 9.70 -4.24 -6.73
N SER A 34 9.47 -5.51 -6.38
CA SER A 34 9.05 -6.53 -7.33
C SER A 34 7.61 -6.33 -7.82
N ILE A 35 6.80 -5.55 -7.09
CA ILE A 35 5.42 -5.24 -7.46
C ILE A 35 5.43 -4.14 -8.53
N PRO A 36 4.81 -4.35 -9.70
CA PRO A 36 4.71 -3.33 -10.74
C PRO A 36 4.11 -2.02 -10.21
N GLY A 37 4.76 -0.91 -10.52
CA GLY A 37 4.37 0.42 -10.03
C GLY A 37 5.01 0.84 -8.70
N LEU A 38 5.55 -0.09 -7.92
CA LEU A 38 6.27 0.21 -6.68
C LEU A 38 7.77 0.39 -6.95
N GLY A 39 8.12 1.56 -7.46
CA GLY A 39 9.52 1.94 -7.67
C GLY A 39 10.26 2.32 -6.38
N PRO A 40 11.52 2.77 -6.50
CA PRO A 40 12.39 3.11 -5.35
C PRO A 40 11.86 4.25 -4.48
N VAL A 41 10.91 5.04 -4.96
CA VAL A 41 10.27 6.13 -4.21
C VAL A 41 9.06 5.63 -3.43
N TRP A 42 8.17 4.86 -4.07
CA TRP A 42 6.90 4.46 -3.47
C TRP A 42 7.02 3.25 -2.55
N ALA A 43 7.93 2.32 -2.84
CA ALA A 43 8.15 1.15 -1.99
C ALA A 43 8.55 1.52 -0.55
N PRO A 44 9.55 2.39 -0.28
CA PRO A 44 9.89 2.79 1.08
C PRO A 44 8.79 3.62 1.73
N THR A 45 8.08 4.46 0.99
CA THR A 45 6.96 5.25 1.51
C THR A 45 5.83 4.36 2.01
N ILE A 46 5.42 3.39 1.18
CA ILE A 46 4.38 2.42 1.57
C ILE A 46 4.85 1.58 2.75
N LEU A 47 6.09 1.08 2.71
CA LEU A 47 6.65 0.28 3.79
C LEU A 47 6.63 1.03 5.13
N ALA A 48 7.06 2.28 5.17
CA ALA A 48 7.07 3.10 6.38
C ALA A 48 5.66 3.28 6.98
N GLU A 49 4.65 3.40 6.13
CA GLU A 49 3.26 3.61 6.56
C GLU A 49 2.55 2.32 7.00
N VAL A 50 2.92 1.16 6.42
CA VAL A 50 2.26 -0.11 6.73
C VAL A 50 2.94 -0.90 7.84
N LEU A 51 4.26 -0.73 8.05
CA LEU A 51 5.00 -1.46 9.10
C LEU A 51 4.40 -1.33 10.50
N PRO A 52 3.95 -0.14 10.95
CA PRO A 52 3.37 -0.01 12.29
C PRO A 52 2.10 -0.85 12.52
N VAL A 53 1.40 -1.19 11.45
CA VAL A 53 0.14 -1.97 11.50
C VAL A 53 0.31 -3.39 10.92
N PHE A 54 1.53 -3.74 10.54
CA PHE A 54 1.83 -5.04 9.94
C PHE A 54 1.96 -6.12 11.01
N HIS A 55 1.06 -7.09 10.98
CA HIS A 55 1.11 -8.30 11.78
C HIS A 55 0.92 -9.50 10.86
N PRO A 56 1.95 -10.31 10.60
CA PRO A 56 1.87 -11.43 9.65
C PRO A 56 0.85 -12.49 10.05
N GLU A 57 0.57 -12.66 11.34
CA GLU A 57 -0.42 -13.61 11.87
C GLU A 57 -1.87 -13.13 11.69
N ASP A 58 -2.07 -11.86 11.35
CA ASP A 58 -3.40 -11.29 11.27
C ASP A 58 -4.12 -11.71 9.99
N ARG A 59 -5.28 -12.35 10.14
CA ARG A 59 -6.15 -12.75 9.00
C ARG A 59 -6.70 -11.54 8.24
N HIS A 60 -6.91 -10.44 8.95
CA HIS A 60 -7.43 -9.18 8.39
C HIS A 60 -6.34 -8.12 8.17
N GLY A 61 -5.07 -8.52 8.16
CA GLY A 61 -3.96 -7.58 8.03
C GLY A 61 -4.00 -6.76 6.75
N ALA A 62 -4.41 -7.36 5.63
CA ALA A 62 -4.59 -6.63 4.37
C ALA A 62 -5.70 -5.58 4.47
N ASP A 63 -6.82 -5.89 5.11
CA ASP A 63 -7.92 -4.94 5.32
C ASP A 63 -7.49 -3.77 6.22
N LYS A 64 -6.60 -4.02 7.20
CA LYS A 64 -6.00 -2.95 8.00
C LYS A 64 -5.15 -2.01 7.16
N PHE A 65 -4.40 -2.52 6.19
CA PHE A 65 -3.67 -1.67 5.24
C PHE A 65 -4.61 -0.78 4.44
N VAL A 66 -5.71 -1.35 3.95
CA VAL A 66 -6.75 -0.59 3.22
C VAL A 66 -7.38 0.48 4.11
N ALA A 67 -7.70 0.15 5.36
CA ALA A 67 -8.23 1.10 6.33
C ALA A 67 -7.21 2.20 6.67
N THR A 68 -5.92 1.85 6.83
CA THR A 68 -4.84 2.80 7.08
C THR A 68 -4.65 3.77 5.91
N ALA A 69 -4.84 3.31 4.67
CA ALA A 69 -4.82 4.18 3.49
C ALA A 69 -6.11 5.01 3.36
N GLY A 70 -7.20 4.59 4.02
CA GLY A 70 -8.50 5.24 3.90
C GLY A 70 -9.09 5.16 2.49
N ILE A 71 -8.81 4.06 1.78
CA ILE A 71 -9.32 3.78 0.43
C ILE A 71 -10.65 3.04 0.50
N ASP A 72 -11.04 2.60 1.69
CA ASP A 72 -12.29 1.87 1.91
C ASP A 72 -13.48 2.69 1.43
N VAL A 73 -14.23 2.12 0.49
CA VAL A 73 -15.46 2.73 -0.05
C VAL A 73 -16.60 2.33 0.87
N LYS A 74 -16.90 3.16 1.84
CA LYS A 74 -18.11 2.98 2.64
C LYS A 74 -19.32 3.34 1.79
N GLN A 75 -20.16 2.34 1.51
CA GLN A 75 -21.52 2.60 1.06
C GLN A 75 -22.31 3.12 2.27
N PHE A 76 -22.77 4.34 2.17
CA PHE A 76 -23.76 4.86 3.12
C PHE A 76 -25.15 4.45 2.60
N ASP A 77 -25.59 3.27 2.99
CA ASP A 77 -26.98 2.84 2.84
C ASP A 77 -27.79 3.53 3.95
N SER A 78 -28.23 4.73 3.72
CA SER A 78 -29.30 5.35 4.50
C SER A 78 -30.49 5.56 3.57
N GLY A 79 -31.47 4.64 3.71
CA GLY A 79 -32.83 4.71 3.17
C GLY A 79 -33.02 5.43 1.84
N ASP A 80 -33.52 4.75 0.82
CA ASP A 80 -34.04 5.24 -0.46
C ASP A 80 -33.12 6.06 -1.40
N GLN A 81 -31.90 6.41 -1.02
CA GLN A 81 -30.94 6.98 -1.94
C GLN A 81 -29.72 6.05 -2.02
N ILE A 82 -29.51 5.43 -3.17
CA ILE A 82 -28.28 4.74 -3.54
C ILE A 82 -27.17 5.80 -3.51
N GLY A 83 -26.61 6.01 -2.32
CA GLY A 83 -25.56 6.99 -2.08
C GLY A 83 -24.32 6.60 -2.88
N ARG A 84 -23.78 7.52 -3.67
CA ARG A 84 -22.48 7.36 -4.32
C ARG A 84 -21.43 7.10 -3.23
N GLY A 85 -20.93 5.87 -3.16
CA GLY A 85 -19.92 5.49 -2.19
C GLY A 85 -18.74 6.47 -2.21
N ARG A 86 -18.45 7.07 -1.07
CA ARG A 86 -17.30 7.98 -0.89
C ARG A 86 -16.17 7.24 -0.20
N MET A 87 -14.96 7.46 -0.72
CA MET A 87 -13.73 7.05 -0.05
C MET A 87 -13.68 7.68 1.35
N SER A 88 -13.37 6.88 2.39
CA SER A 88 -13.45 7.34 3.78
C SER A 88 -12.49 8.48 4.11
N LYS A 89 -11.34 8.53 3.43
CA LYS A 89 -10.23 9.50 3.59
C LYS A 89 -9.71 9.65 5.04
N ARG A 90 -10.13 8.76 5.96
CA ARG A 90 -9.74 8.82 7.39
C ARG A 90 -8.35 8.24 7.67
N GLY A 91 -7.65 7.73 6.65
CA GLY A 91 -6.33 7.16 6.78
C GLY A 91 -5.20 8.09 6.34
N SER A 92 -3.98 7.54 6.31
CA SER A 92 -2.80 8.26 5.86
C SER A 92 -2.95 8.78 4.43
N ARG A 93 -2.81 10.10 4.26
CA ARG A 93 -2.79 10.72 2.94
C ARG A 93 -1.57 10.29 2.13
N TYR A 94 -0.45 10.04 2.79
CA TYR A 94 0.81 9.65 2.15
C TYR A 94 0.70 8.23 1.58
N LEU A 95 0.21 7.28 2.38
CA LEU A 95 -0.04 5.91 1.92
C LEU A 95 -1.04 5.89 0.76
N ARG A 96 -2.15 6.63 0.90
CA ARG A 96 -3.16 6.72 -0.16
C ARG A 96 -2.59 7.27 -1.46
N THR A 97 -1.83 8.39 -1.39
CA THR A 97 -1.20 8.98 -2.58
C THR A 97 -0.21 8.00 -3.21
N ALA A 98 0.67 7.40 -2.42
CA ALA A 98 1.67 6.46 -2.91
C ALA A 98 1.03 5.26 -3.63
N VAL A 99 0.01 4.65 -3.02
CA VAL A 99 -0.68 3.49 -3.57
C VAL A 99 -1.50 3.85 -4.81
N MET A 100 -2.14 5.01 -4.87
CA MET A 100 -2.88 5.46 -6.05
C MET A 100 -1.94 5.70 -7.24
N GLN A 101 -0.82 6.38 -7.02
CA GLN A 101 0.21 6.61 -8.04
C GLN A 101 0.84 5.29 -8.52
N ALA A 102 1.16 4.39 -7.61
CA ALA A 102 1.69 3.07 -7.94
C ALA A 102 0.68 2.27 -8.78
N SER A 103 -0.61 2.34 -8.45
CA SER A 103 -1.69 1.68 -9.19
C SER A 103 -1.82 2.21 -10.62
N GLU A 104 -1.70 3.52 -10.80
CA GLU A 104 -1.71 4.15 -12.12
C GLU A 104 -0.53 3.65 -12.98
N ILE A 105 0.67 3.59 -12.40
CA ILE A 105 1.86 3.07 -13.07
C ILE A 105 1.69 1.58 -13.41
N ALA A 106 1.16 0.77 -12.49
CA ALA A 106 0.96 -0.66 -12.69
C ALA A 106 0.00 -0.96 -13.86
N VAL A 107 -1.07 -0.16 -14.00
CA VAL A 107 -2.07 -0.33 -15.05
C VAL A 107 -1.60 0.22 -16.38
N PHE A 108 -1.11 1.48 -16.42
CA PHE A 108 -0.90 2.22 -17.68
C PHE A 108 0.53 2.22 -18.19
N LYS A 109 1.53 1.95 -17.34
CA LYS A 109 2.93 1.89 -17.75
C LYS A 109 3.47 0.46 -17.76
N SER A 110 3.24 -0.28 -16.69
CA SER A 110 3.72 -1.66 -16.57
C SER A 110 2.81 -2.68 -17.24
N HIS A 111 1.55 -2.31 -17.48
CA HIS A 111 0.53 -3.18 -18.07
C HIS A 111 0.45 -4.55 -17.38
N ASP A 112 0.58 -4.56 -16.05
CA ASP A 112 0.49 -5.80 -15.28
C ASP A 112 -0.89 -6.45 -15.44
N PRO A 113 -0.94 -7.74 -15.82
CA PRO A 113 -2.20 -8.40 -16.16
C PRO A 113 -3.19 -8.42 -14.99
N LEU A 114 -2.73 -8.60 -13.74
CA LEU A 114 -3.60 -8.64 -12.58
C LEU A 114 -4.26 -7.28 -12.34
N PHE A 115 -3.46 -6.21 -12.31
CA PHE A 115 -3.96 -4.86 -12.01
C PHE A 115 -4.78 -4.30 -13.18
N THR A 116 -4.37 -4.56 -14.41
CA THR A 116 -5.12 -4.18 -15.61
C THR A 116 -6.48 -4.88 -15.66
N GLN A 117 -6.56 -6.16 -15.32
CA GLN A 117 -7.83 -6.90 -15.26
C GLN A 117 -8.78 -6.32 -14.20
N VAL A 118 -8.25 -5.99 -13.00
CA VAL A 118 -9.05 -5.36 -11.94
C VAL A 118 -9.59 -4.01 -12.40
N TYR A 119 -8.76 -3.20 -13.04
CA TYR A 119 -9.14 -1.91 -13.58
C TYR A 119 -10.23 -2.05 -14.64
N GLN A 120 -9.99 -2.88 -15.67
CA GLN A 120 -10.91 -3.07 -16.80
C GLN A 120 -12.28 -3.57 -16.33
N ARG A 121 -12.31 -4.51 -15.39
CA ARG A 121 -13.57 -5.02 -14.80
C ARG A 121 -14.41 -3.91 -14.18
N GLN A 122 -13.81 -2.87 -13.61
CA GLN A 122 -14.56 -1.74 -13.04
C GLN A 122 -15.02 -0.78 -14.13
N ILE A 123 -14.22 -0.56 -15.15
CA ILE A 123 -14.60 0.26 -16.32
C ILE A 123 -15.78 -0.38 -17.06
N ASP A 124 -15.74 -1.70 -17.28
CA ASP A 124 -16.82 -2.46 -17.94
C ASP A 124 -18.14 -2.38 -17.15
N ARG A 125 -18.05 -2.19 -15.83
CA ARG A 125 -19.21 -1.93 -14.95
C ARG A 125 -19.67 -0.48 -14.95
N GLY A 126 -19.13 0.36 -15.83
CA GLY A 126 -19.47 1.79 -15.94
C GLY A 126 -18.96 2.65 -14.79
N LYS A 127 -17.95 2.20 -14.03
CA LYS A 127 -17.36 2.98 -12.94
C LYS A 127 -16.44 4.06 -13.50
N HIS A 128 -16.42 5.22 -12.83
CA HIS A 128 -15.50 6.29 -13.18
C HIS A 128 -14.04 5.85 -12.99
N HIS A 129 -13.14 6.34 -13.83
CA HIS A 129 -11.70 6.04 -13.82
C HIS A 129 -11.05 6.06 -12.42
N LEU A 130 -11.28 7.12 -11.63
CA LEU A 130 -10.73 7.21 -10.27
C LEU A 130 -11.28 6.13 -9.31
N VAL A 131 -12.53 5.72 -9.50
CA VAL A 131 -13.14 4.63 -8.74
C VAL A 131 -12.50 3.30 -9.16
N ALA A 132 -12.29 3.08 -10.45
CA ALA A 132 -11.59 1.90 -10.94
C ALA A 132 -10.17 1.81 -10.38
N LEU A 133 -9.42 2.92 -10.37
CA LEU A 133 -8.09 2.98 -9.75
C LEU A 133 -8.11 2.71 -8.24
N SER A 134 -9.11 3.16 -7.50
CA SER A 134 -9.22 2.85 -6.06
C SER A 134 -9.42 1.36 -5.79
N HIS A 135 -10.10 0.63 -6.69
CA HIS A 135 -10.16 -0.83 -6.61
C HIS A 135 -8.81 -1.51 -6.90
N VAL A 136 -8.04 -0.96 -7.84
CA VAL A 136 -6.66 -1.43 -8.10
C VAL A 136 -5.77 -1.16 -6.88
N ALA A 137 -5.87 0.03 -6.28
CA ALA A 137 -5.11 0.39 -5.09
C ALA A 137 -5.45 -0.51 -3.89
N ASN A 138 -6.72 -0.86 -3.70
CA ASN A 138 -7.14 -1.84 -2.72
C ASN A 138 -6.48 -3.20 -2.97
N LYS A 139 -6.56 -3.71 -4.20
CA LYS A 139 -5.91 -4.97 -4.59
C LYS A 139 -4.39 -4.92 -4.39
N MET A 140 -3.75 -3.79 -4.70
CA MET A 140 -2.31 -3.59 -4.51
C MET A 140 -1.91 -3.70 -3.04
N LEU A 141 -2.68 -3.14 -2.10
CA LEU A 141 -2.41 -3.28 -0.66
C LEU A 141 -2.55 -4.73 -0.18
N HIS A 142 -3.49 -5.50 -0.72
CA HIS A 142 -3.58 -6.94 -0.45
C HIS A 142 -2.35 -7.69 -0.98
N VAL A 143 -1.85 -7.32 -2.15
CA VAL A 143 -0.61 -7.89 -2.71
C VAL A 143 0.59 -7.51 -1.86
N VAL A 144 0.71 -6.24 -1.44
CA VAL A 144 1.77 -5.77 -0.53
C VAL A 144 1.77 -6.59 0.77
N PHE A 145 0.61 -6.78 1.39
CA PHE A 145 0.49 -7.61 2.58
C PHE A 145 0.95 -9.05 2.33
N SER A 146 0.53 -9.65 1.23
CA SER A 146 0.89 -11.03 0.87
C SER A 146 2.40 -11.18 0.63
N VAL A 147 3.02 -10.24 -0.06
CA VAL A 147 4.48 -10.23 -0.32
C VAL A 147 5.25 -10.12 0.99
N LEU A 148 4.87 -9.22 1.89
CA LEU A 148 5.50 -9.06 3.19
C LEU A 148 5.29 -10.27 4.09
N LYS A 149 4.07 -10.82 4.13
CA LYS A 149 3.74 -12.00 4.95
C LYS A 149 4.49 -13.23 4.54
N ASN A 150 4.56 -13.51 3.24
CA ASN A 150 5.17 -14.71 2.70
C ASN A 150 6.69 -14.56 2.45
N ASN A 151 7.22 -13.35 2.62
CA ASN A 151 8.61 -13.00 2.32
C ASN A 151 9.06 -13.48 0.93
N ARG A 152 8.18 -13.31 -0.06
CA ARG A 152 8.41 -13.74 -1.45
C ARG A 152 8.12 -12.59 -2.41
N PRO A 153 8.91 -12.46 -3.50
CA PRO A 153 8.66 -11.46 -4.52
C PRO A 153 7.30 -11.67 -5.18
N TYR A 154 6.77 -10.58 -5.71
CA TYR A 154 5.50 -10.60 -6.43
C TYR A 154 5.60 -11.49 -7.67
N THR A 155 4.63 -12.37 -7.84
CA THR A 155 4.43 -13.15 -9.07
C THR A 155 2.98 -12.97 -9.49
N PRO A 156 2.72 -12.48 -10.72
CA PRO A 156 1.35 -12.31 -11.18
C PRO A 156 0.67 -13.67 -11.31
N ILE A 157 -0.37 -13.89 -10.51
CA ILE A 157 -1.21 -15.08 -10.62
C ILE A 157 -2.40 -14.69 -11.49
N LEU A 158 -2.42 -15.19 -12.70
CA LEU A 158 -3.58 -15.13 -13.57
C LEU A 158 -4.51 -16.30 -13.21
N ASN A 159 -5.67 -15.98 -12.66
CA ASN A 159 -6.81 -16.90 -12.55
C ASN A 159 -7.78 -16.63 -13.69
#